data_13e55bb1200f169c9ba7afb2d1005463
#
_entry.id   13e55bb1200f169c9ba7afb2d1005463
#
_cell.length_a   1.000
_cell.length_b   1.000
_cell.length_c   1.000
_cell.angle_alpha   90.00
_cell.angle_beta   90.00
_cell.angle_gamma   90.00
#
_symmetry.space_group_name_H-M   'P 1'
#
loop_
_entity.id
_entity.type
_entity.pdbx_description
1 polymer ?
#
loop_
_entity_poly.entity_id
_entity_poly.type
_entity_poly.pdbx_seq_one_letter_code
_entity_poly.pdbx_strand_id
1 'polypeptide(L)'
;QIIMFFKKPKSVASLDSKYLKLCEQAANDSKIFDNFRSLKEYKNILEHVDYDLAKKYYENIKNISSLTNSEIFNICNKLSNIGKPELVKIFDGEMPVSTTSLRYLNVALQIKNEFNQNSFKKVIEIGPGYGGQSVILQEFFDIRKYIYVDLPAVNKLINKFIKANKVNFLYELKTLEQIFIEEEENYDLIISNYAFSELNAELQKQSIDKIINKSKYCYMIINSDSFINNPKYKKIKFMSKEEILN
;
A
#
# COMPACT_ATOMS: atom_id res chain seq x y z
N GLN A 1 37.18 -20.53 -4.85
CA GLN A 1 36.92 -19.28 -4.14
C GLN A 1 35.40 -19.00 -4.28
N ILE A 2 34.62 -19.29 -3.22
CA ILE A 2 33.19 -19.01 -3.19
C ILE A 2 33.05 -17.52 -2.89
N ILE A 3 32.76 -16.71 -3.91
CA ILE A 3 32.40 -15.32 -3.73
C ILE A 3 30.95 -15.30 -3.24
N MET A 4 30.76 -15.19 -1.93
CA MET A 4 29.45 -14.89 -1.35
C MET A 4 29.10 -13.45 -1.67
N PHE A 5 28.27 -13.25 -2.68
CA PHE A 5 27.62 -11.98 -2.90
C PHE A 5 26.58 -11.79 -1.79
N PHE A 6 26.94 -11.05 -0.76
CA PHE A 6 25.95 -10.51 0.18
C PHE A 6 25.08 -9.51 -0.62
N LYS A 7 23.93 -9.93 -1.07
CA LYS A 7 22.95 -8.99 -1.65
C LYS A 7 22.64 -7.94 -0.60
N LYS A 8 22.95 -6.67 -0.90
CA LYS A 8 22.55 -5.55 -0.02
C LYS A 8 21.04 -5.60 0.19
N PRO A 9 20.54 -5.32 1.41
CA PRO A 9 19.10 -5.26 1.67
C PRO A 9 18.44 -4.24 0.75
N LYS A 10 17.34 -4.62 0.10
CA LYS A 10 16.65 -3.78 -0.89
C LYS A 10 15.66 -2.81 -0.24
N SER A 11 15.01 -3.25 0.86
CA SER A 11 14.01 -2.47 1.57
C SER A 11 13.93 -2.92 3.03
N VAL A 12 13.24 -2.12 3.86
CA VAL A 12 12.93 -2.47 5.26
C VAL A 12 12.13 -3.77 5.32
N ALA A 13 11.07 -3.89 4.52
CA ALA A 13 10.23 -5.09 4.47
C ALA A 13 11.01 -6.35 4.02
N SER A 14 12.03 -6.21 3.15
CA SER A 14 12.86 -7.33 2.71
C SER A 14 13.73 -7.94 3.82
N LEU A 15 13.90 -7.25 4.94
CA LEU A 15 14.61 -7.74 6.13
C LEU A 15 13.71 -8.54 7.07
N ASP A 16 12.39 -8.44 6.95
CA ASP A 16 11.45 -9.13 7.84
C ASP A 16 11.04 -10.48 7.27
N SER A 17 11.85 -11.50 7.55
CA SER A 17 11.58 -12.87 7.10
C SER A 17 10.28 -13.45 7.66
N LYS A 18 9.81 -13.01 8.86
CA LYS A 18 8.56 -13.47 9.45
C LYS A 18 7.36 -12.92 8.71
N TYR A 19 7.39 -11.64 8.36
CA TYR A 19 6.37 -11.01 7.53
C TYR A 19 6.27 -11.69 6.16
N LEU A 20 7.39 -11.87 5.46
CA LEU A 20 7.39 -12.52 4.14
C LEU A 20 6.89 -13.96 4.19
N LYS A 21 7.30 -14.72 5.21
CA LYS A 21 6.81 -16.08 5.43
C LYS A 21 5.30 -16.10 5.68
N LEU A 22 4.79 -15.17 6.48
CA LEU A 22 3.35 -15.05 6.73
C LEU A 22 2.57 -14.71 5.46
N CYS A 23 3.06 -13.78 4.63
CA CYS A 23 2.42 -13.47 3.34
C CYS A 23 2.33 -14.71 2.45
N GLU A 24 3.39 -15.50 2.38
CA GLU A 24 3.39 -16.74 1.60
C GLU A 24 2.45 -17.80 2.17
N GLN A 25 2.43 -17.96 3.49
CA GLN A 25 1.51 -18.88 4.18
C GLN A 25 0.05 -18.47 3.97
N ALA A 26 -0.29 -17.18 4.13
CA ALA A 26 -1.64 -16.69 3.91
C ALA A 26 -2.09 -16.88 2.45
N ALA A 27 -1.18 -16.73 1.49
CA ALA A 27 -1.48 -17.00 0.09
C ALA A 27 -1.85 -18.47 -0.17
N ASN A 28 -1.24 -19.42 0.53
CA ASN A 28 -1.38 -20.85 0.28
C ASN A 28 -2.39 -21.56 1.22
N ASP A 29 -2.67 -21.00 2.39
CA ASP A 29 -3.55 -21.57 3.40
C ASP A 29 -4.76 -20.64 3.65
N SER A 30 -5.98 -21.19 3.51
CA SER A 30 -7.20 -20.40 3.71
C SER A 30 -7.43 -20.02 5.17
N LYS A 31 -7.07 -20.87 6.13
CA LYS A 31 -7.22 -20.55 7.56
C LYS A 31 -6.30 -19.42 7.99
N ILE A 32 -5.09 -19.38 7.44
CA ILE A 32 -4.17 -18.26 7.68
C ILE A 32 -4.68 -17.01 6.97
N PHE A 33 -5.14 -17.13 5.73
CA PHE A 33 -5.72 -16.01 4.97
C PHE A 33 -6.91 -15.38 5.68
N ASP A 34 -7.78 -16.18 6.26
CA ASP A 34 -8.97 -15.68 6.99
C ASP A 34 -8.60 -14.86 8.25
N ASN A 35 -7.34 -14.94 8.70
CA ASN A 35 -6.90 -14.32 9.95
C ASN A 35 -5.63 -13.45 9.82
N PHE A 36 -5.01 -13.34 8.63
CA PHE A 36 -3.65 -12.80 8.49
C PHE A 36 -3.49 -11.38 9.05
N ARG A 37 -4.51 -10.53 8.93
CA ARG A 37 -4.47 -9.14 9.40
C ARG A 37 -4.51 -9.03 10.94
N SER A 38 -4.97 -10.06 11.65
CA SER A 38 -4.95 -10.12 13.12
C SER A 38 -3.62 -10.68 13.66
N LEU A 39 -2.79 -11.30 12.82
CA LEU A 39 -1.54 -11.91 13.27
C LEU A 39 -0.46 -10.85 13.52
N LYS A 40 0.31 -11.02 14.60
CA LYS A 40 1.28 -10.05 15.10
C LYS A 40 2.29 -9.62 14.03
N GLU A 41 2.78 -10.56 13.25
CA GLU A 41 3.78 -10.32 12.19
C GLU A 41 3.24 -9.38 11.11
N TYR A 42 1.93 -9.43 10.83
CA TYR A 42 1.28 -8.55 9.87
C TYR A 42 0.88 -7.21 10.49
N LYS A 43 0.33 -7.24 11.71
CA LYS A 43 -0.06 -6.02 12.44
C LYS A 43 1.11 -5.06 12.59
N ASN A 44 2.30 -5.56 12.90
CA ASN A 44 3.49 -4.73 13.11
C ASN A 44 3.94 -3.98 11.83
N ILE A 45 3.54 -4.44 10.66
CA ILE A 45 3.96 -3.84 9.37
C ILE A 45 2.85 -2.97 8.79
N LEU A 46 1.60 -3.46 8.74
CA LEU A 46 0.52 -2.82 7.95
C LEU A 46 -0.74 -2.47 8.74
N GLU A 47 -1.06 -3.19 9.80
CA GLU A 47 -2.27 -2.98 10.60
C GLU A 47 -1.97 -2.22 11.91
N HIS A 48 -1.09 -1.23 11.86
CA HIS A 48 -0.63 -0.46 13.03
C HIS A 48 -1.35 0.89 13.19
N VAL A 49 -2.43 1.13 12.47
CA VAL A 49 -3.26 2.32 12.65
C VAL A 49 -4.07 2.13 13.94
N ASP A 50 -3.73 2.89 14.98
CA ASP A 50 -4.45 2.90 16.24
C ASP A 50 -5.77 3.68 16.17
N TYR A 51 -6.52 3.70 17.28
CA TYR A 51 -7.81 4.38 17.37
C TYR A 51 -7.69 5.88 17.13
N ASP A 52 -6.70 6.55 17.74
CA ASP A 52 -6.55 8.01 17.65
C ASP A 52 -6.21 8.45 16.23
N LEU A 53 -5.34 7.70 15.55
CA LEU A 53 -5.01 7.95 14.16
C LEU A 53 -6.20 7.65 13.24
N ALA A 54 -6.94 6.58 13.51
CA ALA A 54 -8.15 6.25 12.76
C ALA A 54 -9.23 7.34 12.90
N LYS A 55 -9.37 7.90 14.11
CA LYS A 55 -10.26 9.04 14.37
C LYS A 55 -9.85 10.27 13.56
N LYS A 56 -8.55 10.58 13.49
CA LYS A 56 -8.05 11.67 12.65
C LYS A 56 -8.34 11.46 11.16
N TYR A 57 -8.19 10.23 10.66
CA TYR A 57 -8.59 9.91 9.28
C TYR A 57 -10.09 10.12 9.06
N TYR A 58 -10.93 9.66 9.99
CA TYR A 58 -12.36 9.89 9.91
C TYR A 58 -12.73 11.38 9.91
N GLU A 59 -12.17 12.17 10.83
CA GLU A 59 -12.38 13.62 10.89
C GLU A 59 -11.95 14.30 9.58
N ASN A 60 -10.81 13.92 9.03
CA ASN A 60 -10.37 14.43 7.74
C ASN A 60 -11.31 14.04 6.59
N ILE A 61 -11.78 12.78 6.54
CA ILE A 61 -12.78 12.32 5.56
C ILE A 61 -14.04 13.19 5.62
N LYS A 62 -14.54 13.50 6.82
CA LYS A 62 -15.69 14.38 7.01
C LYS A 62 -15.44 15.81 6.54
N ASN A 63 -14.21 16.30 6.69
CA ASN A 63 -13.83 17.65 6.27
C ASN A 63 -13.68 17.78 4.75
N ILE A 64 -13.18 16.73 4.07
CA ILE A 64 -12.86 16.79 2.64
C ILE A 64 -13.92 16.15 1.74
N SER A 65 -15.00 15.61 2.30
CA SER A 65 -16.08 14.96 1.55
C SER A 65 -17.44 15.21 2.19
N SER A 66 -18.50 15.00 1.40
CA SER A 66 -19.90 15.00 1.86
C SER A 66 -20.41 13.62 2.26
N LEU A 67 -19.55 12.61 2.39
CA LEU A 67 -19.97 11.25 2.71
C LEU A 67 -20.65 11.18 4.07
N THR A 68 -21.78 10.50 4.12
CA THR A 68 -22.48 10.14 5.35
C THR A 68 -21.74 9.03 6.09
N ASN A 69 -22.01 8.85 7.38
CA ASN A 69 -21.42 7.76 8.16
C ASN A 69 -21.76 6.39 7.57
N SER A 70 -22.97 6.21 7.04
CA SER A 70 -23.39 4.97 6.39
C SER A 70 -22.57 4.69 5.12
N GLU A 71 -22.32 5.70 4.29
CA GLU A 71 -21.48 5.53 3.08
C GLU A 71 -20.04 5.22 3.44
N ILE A 72 -19.47 5.92 4.43
CA ILE A 72 -18.10 5.63 4.94
C ILE A 72 -18.03 4.19 5.43
N PHE A 73 -19.01 3.74 6.24
CA PHE A 73 -19.08 2.37 6.71
C PHE A 73 -19.16 1.36 5.56
N ASN A 74 -20.05 1.56 4.60
CA ASN A 74 -20.25 0.64 3.47
C ASN A 74 -18.98 0.50 2.62
N ILE A 75 -18.27 1.59 2.37
CA ILE A 75 -17.00 1.57 1.64
C ILE A 75 -15.93 0.83 2.45
N CYS A 76 -15.73 1.20 3.71
CA CYS A 76 -14.72 0.59 4.57
C CYS A 76 -14.99 -0.90 4.86
N ASN A 77 -16.26 -1.31 4.94
CA ASN A 77 -16.66 -2.68 5.23
C ASN A 77 -16.23 -3.68 4.14
N LYS A 78 -15.98 -3.23 2.91
CA LYS A 78 -15.41 -4.06 1.83
C LYS A 78 -14.09 -4.70 2.22
N LEU A 79 -13.31 -4.04 3.08
CA LEU A 79 -12.03 -4.56 3.59
C LEU A 79 -12.14 -5.24 4.95
N SER A 80 -13.24 -5.08 5.66
CA SER A 80 -13.40 -5.59 7.04
C SER A 80 -13.65 -7.08 7.12
N ASN A 81 -14.11 -7.70 6.02
CA ASN A 81 -14.55 -9.10 5.99
C ASN A 81 -13.43 -10.10 5.65
N ILE A 82 -12.23 -9.64 5.30
CA ILE A 82 -11.11 -10.52 4.90
C ILE A 82 -9.92 -10.31 5.81
N GLY A 83 -9.34 -11.40 6.27
CA GLY A 83 -8.13 -11.41 7.08
C GLY A 83 -8.33 -11.04 8.56
N LYS A 84 -9.58 -10.85 9.01
CA LYS A 84 -9.95 -10.54 10.41
C LYS A 84 -9.17 -9.34 10.98
N PRO A 85 -9.31 -8.14 10.39
CA PRO A 85 -8.68 -6.93 10.94
C PRO A 85 -9.27 -6.58 12.30
N GLU A 86 -8.54 -5.76 13.06
CA GLU A 86 -9.12 -5.11 14.22
C GLU A 86 -10.15 -4.07 13.80
N LEU A 87 -11.31 -4.09 14.43
CA LEU A 87 -12.41 -3.19 14.14
C LEU A 87 -12.60 -2.22 15.30
N VAL A 88 -12.84 -0.96 14.98
CA VAL A 88 -13.09 0.12 15.95
C VAL A 88 -14.41 0.82 15.66
N LYS A 89 -15.10 1.26 16.71
CA LYS A 89 -16.30 2.08 16.62
C LYS A 89 -15.90 3.54 16.74
N ILE A 90 -15.90 4.26 15.63
CA ILE A 90 -15.52 5.69 15.57
C ILE A 90 -16.74 6.59 15.46
N PHE A 91 -17.84 6.08 14.89
CA PHE A 91 -19.11 6.77 14.81
C PHE A 91 -19.89 6.63 16.13
N ASP A 92 -20.82 7.52 16.39
CA ASP A 92 -21.70 7.45 17.57
C ASP A 92 -22.50 6.12 17.60
N GLY A 93 -21.80 5.09 18.00
CA GLY A 93 -22.31 3.90 18.61
C GLY A 93 -22.32 2.59 17.85
N GLU A 94 -22.38 2.41 16.54
CA GLU A 94 -22.80 1.07 16.10
C GLU A 94 -22.04 0.41 14.93
N MET A 95 -21.31 1.13 14.10
CA MET A 95 -20.74 0.58 12.88
C MET A 95 -19.20 0.39 13.00
N PRO A 96 -18.72 -0.83 13.33
CA PRO A 96 -17.29 -1.05 13.47
C PRO A 96 -16.60 -1.11 12.10
N VAL A 97 -15.49 -0.40 11.94
CA VAL A 97 -14.67 -0.38 10.72
C VAL A 97 -13.23 -0.76 11.01
N SER A 98 -12.53 -1.33 10.04
CA SER A 98 -11.10 -1.51 10.11
C SER A 98 -10.41 -0.14 10.11
N THR A 99 -9.48 0.08 11.04
CA THR A 99 -8.74 1.34 11.15
C THR A 99 -7.96 1.65 9.88
N THR A 100 -7.35 0.63 9.26
CA THR A 100 -6.61 0.76 8.01
C THR A 100 -7.51 1.10 6.83
N SER A 101 -8.79 0.66 6.82
CA SER A 101 -9.72 1.03 5.74
C SER A 101 -10.07 2.52 5.75
N LEU A 102 -10.10 3.17 6.90
CA LEU A 102 -10.24 4.64 6.99
C LEU A 102 -9.04 5.36 6.40
N ARG A 103 -7.82 4.86 6.61
CA ARG A 103 -6.63 5.40 5.94
C ARG A 103 -6.76 5.32 4.43
N TYR A 104 -7.16 4.16 3.90
CA TYR A 104 -7.31 3.98 2.45
C TYR A 104 -8.42 4.85 1.86
N LEU A 105 -9.53 5.02 2.57
CA LEU A 105 -10.60 5.94 2.15
C LEU A 105 -10.12 7.38 2.16
N ASN A 106 -9.40 7.80 3.19
CA ASN A 106 -8.81 9.13 3.27
C ASN A 106 -7.86 9.39 2.08
N VAL A 107 -7.00 8.45 1.74
CA VAL A 107 -6.09 8.54 0.58
C VAL A 107 -6.90 8.66 -0.73
N ALA A 108 -7.92 7.83 -0.93
CA ALA A 108 -8.74 7.87 -2.15
C ALA A 108 -9.44 9.22 -2.33
N LEU A 109 -9.97 9.81 -1.25
CA LEU A 109 -10.61 11.11 -1.30
C LEU A 109 -9.61 12.27 -1.53
N GLN A 110 -8.42 12.19 -0.94
CA GLN A 110 -7.35 13.15 -1.23
C GLN A 110 -6.95 13.10 -2.71
N ILE A 111 -6.74 11.91 -3.28
CA ILE A 111 -6.45 11.73 -4.71
C ILE A 111 -7.57 12.33 -5.56
N LYS A 112 -8.84 12.09 -5.19
CA LYS A 112 -9.99 12.62 -5.92
C LYS A 112 -10.04 14.14 -5.92
N ASN A 113 -9.82 14.73 -4.76
CA ASN A 113 -9.89 16.20 -4.61
C ASN A 113 -8.71 16.89 -5.28
N GLU A 114 -7.50 16.34 -5.16
CA GLU A 114 -6.27 16.93 -5.65
C GLU A 114 -6.17 16.87 -7.17
N PHE A 115 -6.50 15.73 -7.76
CA PHE A 115 -6.31 15.53 -9.19
C PHE A 115 -7.56 15.79 -10.03
N ASN A 116 -8.72 15.89 -9.40
CA ASN A 116 -10.01 16.15 -10.05
C ASN A 116 -10.27 15.24 -11.27
N GLN A 117 -9.96 13.93 -11.12
CA GLN A 117 -10.15 12.92 -12.14
C GLN A 117 -11.31 11.99 -11.75
N ASN A 118 -11.94 11.35 -12.75
CA ASN A 118 -12.94 10.30 -12.54
C ASN A 118 -12.47 8.93 -13.04
N SER A 119 -11.37 8.89 -13.80
CA SER A 119 -10.86 7.65 -14.38
C SER A 119 -9.33 7.66 -14.53
N PHE A 120 -8.74 6.47 -14.48
CA PHE A 120 -7.33 6.23 -14.76
C PHE A 120 -7.19 5.01 -15.67
N LYS A 121 -6.51 5.17 -16.80
CA LYS A 121 -6.22 4.03 -17.69
C LYS A 121 -5.23 3.06 -17.05
N LYS A 122 -4.21 3.59 -16.38
CA LYS A 122 -3.14 2.79 -15.78
C LYS A 122 -2.69 3.38 -14.45
N VAL A 123 -2.93 2.64 -13.36
CA VAL A 123 -2.46 2.95 -12.01
C VAL A 123 -1.32 2.00 -11.65
N ILE A 124 -0.26 2.51 -11.02
CA ILE A 124 0.81 1.71 -10.44
C ILE A 124 0.94 2.03 -8.95
N GLU A 125 1.05 1.01 -8.10
CA GLU A 125 1.25 1.17 -6.65
C GLU A 125 2.51 0.45 -6.20
N ILE A 126 3.43 1.20 -5.57
CA ILE A 126 4.63 0.67 -4.94
C ILE A 126 4.33 0.36 -3.47
N GLY A 127 4.48 -0.90 -3.09
CA GLY A 127 4.21 -1.38 -1.73
C GLY A 127 2.73 -1.37 -1.37
N PRO A 128 1.87 -2.04 -2.16
CA PRO A 128 0.42 -2.09 -1.95
C PRO A 128 -0.02 -2.88 -0.71
N GLY A 129 0.91 -3.54 -0.01
CA GLY A 129 0.61 -4.40 1.10
C GLY A 129 -0.26 -5.60 0.69
N TYR A 130 -1.50 -5.68 1.16
CA TYR A 130 -2.43 -6.71 0.69
C TYR A 130 -3.31 -6.25 -0.49
N GLY A 131 -3.14 -5.02 -0.99
CA GLY A 131 -3.90 -4.49 -2.11
C GLY A 131 -5.18 -3.74 -1.73
N GLY A 132 -5.38 -3.43 -0.45
CA GLY A 132 -6.61 -2.82 0.04
C GLY A 132 -6.90 -1.43 -0.53
N GLN A 133 -5.86 -0.64 -0.86
CA GLN A 133 -6.03 0.69 -1.45
C GLN A 133 -6.79 0.64 -2.77
N SER A 134 -6.50 -0.31 -3.63
CA SER A 134 -7.14 -0.45 -4.93
C SER A 134 -8.63 -0.79 -4.84
N VAL A 135 -9.02 -1.58 -3.83
CA VAL A 135 -10.44 -1.93 -3.56
C VAL A 135 -11.23 -0.68 -3.16
N ILE A 136 -10.63 0.24 -2.44
CA ILE A 136 -11.29 1.51 -2.10
C ILE A 136 -11.27 2.49 -3.28
N LEU A 137 -10.20 2.54 -4.05
CA LEU A 137 -10.09 3.47 -5.19
C LEU A 137 -11.15 3.23 -6.26
N GLN A 138 -11.50 1.98 -6.55
CA GLN A 138 -12.54 1.65 -7.54
C GLN A 138 -13.94 2.17 -7.18
N GLU A 139 -14.17 2.60 -5.93
CA GLU A 139 -15.43 3.26 -5.52
C GLU A 139 -15.53 4.70 -6.04
N PHE A 140 -14.40 5.30 -6.39
CA PHE A 140 -14.30 6.71 -6.78
C PHE A 140 -13.81 6.92 -8.21
N PHE A 141 -13.17 5.91 -8.80
CA PHE A 141 -12.52 6.02 -10.11
C PHE A 141 -12.83 4.81 -10.98
N ASP A 142 -13.09 5.08 -12.27
CA ASP A 142 -13.04 4.04 -13.30
C ASP A 142 -11.56 3.73 -13.60
N ILE A 143 -11.10 2.55 -13.19
CA ILE A 143 -9.72 2.10 -13.38
C ILE A 143 -9.71 0.98 -14.41
N ARG A 144 -8.95 1.16 -15.49
CA ARG A 144 -8.84 0.12 -16.51
C ARG A 144 -7.82 -0.96 -16.15
N LYS A 145 -6.64 -0.55 -15.64
CA LYS A 145 -5.53 -1.46 -15.28
C LYS A 145 -4.83 -0.99 -14.00
N TYR A 146 -4.57 -1.92 -13.09
CA TYR A 146 -3.83 -1.68 -11.85
C TYR A 146 -2.59 -2.57 -11.77
N ILE A 147 -1.42 -1.97 -11.52
CA ILE A 147 -0.14 -2.67 -11.40
C ILE A 147 0.32 -2.61 -9.94
N TYR A 148 0.36 -3.77 -9.31
CA TYR A 148 0.86 -3.92 -7.94
C TYR A 148 2.34 -4.25 -7.99
N VAL A 149 3.16 -3.45 -7.30
CA VAL A 149 4.62 -3.63 -7.27
C VAL A 149 5.07 -3.92 -5.85
N ASP A 150 5.40 -5.18 -5.58
CA ASP A 150 5.86 -5.62 -4.25
C ASP A 150 6.80 -6.82 -4.35
N LEU A 151 7.25 -7.31 -3.20
CA LEU A 151 8.07 -8.51 -3.09
C LEU A 151 7.27 -9.76 -3.52
N PRO A 152 7.92 -10.81 -4.06
CA PRO A 152 7.22 -11.98 -4.59
C PRO A 152 6.25 -12.66 -3.62
N ALA A 153 6.62 -12.76 -2.33
CA ALA A 153 5.75 -13.35 -1.31
C ALA A 153 4.50 -12.49 -1.04
N VAL A 154 4.66 -11.17 -1.04
CA VAL A 154 3.56 -10.20 -0.87
C VAL A 154 2.64 -10.24 -2.09
N ASN A 155 3.18 -10.30 -3.30
CA ASN A 155 2.40 -10.43 -4.53
C ASN A 155 1.51 -11.68 -4.55
N LYS A 156 1.94 -12.79 -3.97
CA LYS A 156 1.10 -13.98 -3.81
C LYS A 156 -0.12 -13.71 -2.92
N LEU A 157 0.07 -13.00 -1.81
CA LEU A 157 -1.02 -12.60 -0.91
C LEU A 157 -1.96 -11.61 -1.60
N ILE A 158 -1.43 -10.59 -2.29
CA ILE A 158 -2.22 -9.63 -3.07
C ILE A 158 -3.12 -10.35 -4.05
N ASN A 159 -2.58 -11.28 -4.84
CA ASN A 159 -3.35 -12.04 -5.82
C ASN A 159 -4.56 -12.74 -5.19
N LYS A 160 -4.36 -13.39 -4.04
CA LYS A 160 -5.46 -14.05 -3.31
C LYS A 160 -6.49 -13.05 -2.80
N PHE A 161 -6.03 -11.92 -2.24
CA PHE A 161 -6.90 -10.88 -1.71
C PHE A 161 -7.74 -10.21 -2.79
N ILE A 162 -7.12 -9.84 -3.92
CA ILE A 162 -7.80 -9.17 -5.04
C ILE A 162 -8.84 -10.10 -5.69
N LYS A 163 -8.52 -11.38 -5.85
CA LYS A 163 -9.49 -12.39 -6.32
C LYS A 163 -10.68 -12.53 -5.39
N ALA A 164 -10.46 -12.51 -4.07
CA ALA A 164 -11.54 -12.58 -3.08
C ALA A 164 -12.44 -11.33 -3.11
N ASN A 165 -11.89 -10.16 -3.40
CA ASN A 165 -12.65 -8.88 -3.49
C ASN A 165 -13.32 -8.64 -4.84
N LYS A 166 -13.05 -9.46 -5.88
CA LYS A 166 -13.68 -9.35 -7.21
C LYS A 166 -13.60 -7.93 -7.78
N VAL A 167 -12.38 -7.38 -7.86
CA VAL A 167 -12.17 -6.06 -8.45
C VAL A 167 -12.64 -5.98 -9.90
N ASN A 168 -13.02 -4.80 -10.36
CA ASN A 168 -13.62 -4.56 -11.69
C ASN A 168 -12.62 -4.09 -12.75
N PHE A 169 -11.32 -4.17 -12.48
CA PHE A 169 -10.23 -3.76 -13.38
C PHE A 169 -9.27 -4.92 -13.68
N LEU A 170 -8.53 -4.81 -14.78
CA LEU A 170 -7.41 -5.70 -15.07
C LEU A 170 -6.25 -5.41 -14.12
N TYR A 171 -5.52 -6.43 -13.68
CA TYR A 171 -4.36 -6.21 -12.82
C TYR A 171 -3.15 -7.05 -13.19
N GLU A 172 -1.99 -6.54 -12.82
CA GLU A 172 -0.70 -7.20 -12.90
C GLU A 172 0.02 -7.13 -11.56
N LEU A 173 0.83 -8.15 -11.31
CA LEU A 173 1.64 -8.30 -10.10
C LEU A 173 3.10 -8.36 -10.55
N LYS A 174 3.89 -7.37 -10.15
CA LYS A 174 5.30 -7.23 -10.58
C LYS A 174 6.20 -6.95 -9.39
N THR A 175 7.48 -7.19 -9.57
CA THR A 175 8.52 -6.67 -8.67
C THR A 175 9.14 -5.41 -9.27
N LEU A 176 9.84 -4.62 -8.46
CA LEU A 176 10.55 -3.45 -8.99
C LEU A 176 11.56 -3.84 -10.08
N GLU A 177 12.25 -4.97 -9.91
CA GLU A 177 13.20 -5.45 -10.91
C GLU A 177 12.53 -5.75 -12.25
N GLN A 178 11.32 -6.32 -12.23
CA GLN A 178 10.56 -6.56 -13.46
C GLN A 178 10.18 -5.24 -14.14
N ILE A 179 9.69 -4.26 -13.37
CA ILE A 179 9.38 -2.92 -13.91
C ILE A 179 10.62 -2.27 -14.54
N PHE A 180 11.79 -2.38 -13.90
CA PHE A 180 12.99 -1.69 -14.36
C PHE A 180 13.60 -2.25 -15.66
N ILE A 181 13.34 -3.52 -15.98
CA ILE A 181 13.84 -4.18 -17.20
C ILE A 181 12.81 -4.19 -18.35
N GLU A 182 11.55 -3.91 -18.09
CA GLU A 182 10.52 -3.83 -19.12
C GLU A 182 10.67 -2.54 -19.95
N GLU A 183 10.03 -2.54 -21.12
CA GLU A 183 9.93 -1.33 -21.93
C GLU A 183 9.24 -0.22 -21.15
N GLU A 184 9.67 1.03 -21.38
CA GLU A 184 9.13 2.17 -20.66
C GLU A 184 7.63 2.34 -20.93
N GLU A 185 6.85 2.30 -19.87
CA GLU A 185 5.41 2.57 -19.90
C GLU A 185 5.10 3.90 -19.22
N ASN A 186 4.05 4.57 -19.72
CA ASN A 186 3.49 5.73 -19.03
C ASN A 186 2.35 5.29 -18.12
N TYR A 187 2.23 5.95 -16.97
CA TYR A 187 1.18 5.72 -15.98
C TYR A 187 0.34 6.98 -15.79
N ASP A 188 -0.97 6.83 -15.54
CA ASP A 188 -1.78 7.98 -15.19
C ASP A 188 -1.57 8.38 -13.74
N LEU A 189 -1.44 7.39 -12.84
CA LEU A 189 -1.28 7.62 -11.41
C LEU A 189 -0.28 6.64 -10.82
N ILE A 190 0.69 7.16 -10.06
CA ILE A 190 1.47 6.37 -9.11
C ILE A 190 1.00 6.63 -7.69
N ILE A 191 0.94 5.57 -6.89
CA ILE A 191 0.64 5.60 -5.46
C ILE A 191 1.77 4.90 -4.70
N SER A 192 2.20 5.49 -3.58
CA SER A 192 3.00 4.79 -2.58
C SER A 192 2.71 5.33 -1.18
N ASN A 193 2.08 4.50 -0.36
CA ASN A 193 1.79 4.82 1.03
C ASN A 193 2.93 4.30 1.91
N TYR A 194 3.94 5.13 2.16
CA TYR A 194 5.17 4.89 2.93
C TYR A 194 6.23 4.00 2.27
N ALA A 195 5.85 3.00 1.47
CA ALA A 195 6.74 1.96 0.98
C ALA A 195 7.92 2.48 0.14
N PHE A 196 7.74 3.55 -0.63
CA PHE A 196 8.84 4.17 -1.39
C PHE A 196 9.97 4.63 -0.46
N SER A 197 9.66 5.22 0.70
CA SER A 197 10.67 5.65 1.67
C SER A 197 11.40 4.51 2.39
N GLU A 198 10.88 3.29 2.30
CA GLU A 198 11.50 2.08 2.83
C GLU A 198 12.51 1.41 1.87
N LEU A 199 12.52 1.82 0.61
CA LEU A 199 13.47 1.33 -0.39
C LEU A 199 14.87 1.90 -0.15
N ASN A 200 15.91 1.15 -0.53
CA ASN A 200 17.25 1.73 -0.54
C ASN A 200 17.38 2.81 -1.61
N ALA A 201 18.36 3.73 -1.47
CA ALA A 201 18.54 4.88 -2.33
C ALA A 201 18.71 4.52 -3.83
N GLU A 202 19.27 3.36 -4.15
CA GLU A 202 19.42 2.90 -5.52
C GLU A 202 18.05 2.57 -6.14
N LEU A 203 17.20 1.83 -5.42
CA LEU A 203 15.85 1.52 -5.87
C LEU A 203 14.95 2.74 -5.89
N GLN A 204 15.11 3.67 -4.92
CA GLN A 204 14.39 4.95 -4.93
C GLN A 204 14.72 5.74 -6.20
N LYS A 205 16.01 5.89 -6.54
CA LYS A 205 16.44 6.60 -7.74
C LYS A 205 15.89 5.96 -9.01
N GLN A 206 16.01 4.63 -9.15
CA GLN A 206 15.46 3.92 -10.31
C GLN A 206 13.92 4.05 -10.39
N SER A 207 13.23 4.05 -9.25
CA SER A 207 11.78 4.26 -9.21
C SER A 207 11.39 5.69 -9.62
N ILE A 208 12.19 6.70 -9.26
CA ILE A 208 11.98 8.06 -9.75
C ILE A 208 12.10 8.08 -11.28
N ASP A 209 13.17 7.54 -11.82
CA ASP A 209 13.46 7.60 -13.26
C ASP A 209 12.45 6.78 -14.09
N LYS A 210 12.10 5.58 -13.64
CA LYS A 210 11.32 4.60 -14.41
C LYS A 210 9.82 4.63 -14.16
N ILE A 211 9.37 5.16 -13.00
CA ILE A 211 7.98 5.13 -12.61
C ILE A 211 7.45 6.55 -12.37
N ILE A 212 8.06 7.31 -11.44
CA ILE A 212 7.52 8.61 -11.02
C ILE A 212 7.56 9.59 -12.18
N ASN A 213 8.70 9.73 -12.86
CA ASN A 213 8.88 10.62 -14.02
C ASN A 213 8.05 10.19 -15.25
N LYS A 214 7.50 8.97 -15.24
CA LYS A 214 6.60 8.44 -16.28
C LYS A 214 5.14 8.50 -15.88
N SER A 215 4.82 9.05 -14.72
CA SER A 215 3.47 9.17 -14.19
C SER A 215 2.93 10.58 -14.36
N LYS A 216 1.66 10.68 -14.79
CA LYS A 216 0.99 11.99 -14.93
C LYS A 216 0.68 12.60 -13.57
N TYR A 217 0.26 11.77 -12.61
CA TYR A 217 -0.05 12.15 -11.24
C TYR A 217 0.74 11.26 -10.28
N CYS A 218 1.18 11.85 -9.17
CA CYS A 218 1.93 11.16 -8.14
C CYS A 218 1.32 11.45 -6.77
N TYR A 219 0.91 10.40 -6.06
CA TYR A 219 0.48 10.48 -4.67
C TYR A 219 1.39 9.61 -3.80
N MET A 220 2.15 10.25 -2.92
CA MET A 220 3.06 9.53 -2.02
C MET A 220 2.99 10.08 -0.60
N ILE A 221 3.00 9.15 0.37
CA ILE A 221 3.24 9.44 1.78
C ILE A 221 4.66 8.98 2.10
N ILE A 222 5.52 9.92 2.52
CA ILE A 222 6.94 9.71 2.75
C ILE A 222 7.26 9.89 4.24
N ASN A 223 8.02 8.96 4.82
CA ASN A 223 8.51 9.00 6.20
C ASN A 223 10.01 8.69 6.29
N SER A 224 10.81 9.19 5.35
CA SER A 224 12.27 8.94 5.23
C SER A 224 13.02 9.17 6.54
N ASP A 225 12.68 10.21 7.29
CA ASP A 225 13.33 10.56 8.56
C ASP A 225 13.23 9.46 9.62
N SER A 226 12.17 8.65 9.56
CA SER A 226 11.97 7.51 10.47
C SER A 226 12.98 6.37 10.23
N PHE A 227 13.61 6.32 9.05
CA PHE A 227 14.53 5.25 8.66
C PHE A 227 15.98 5.71 8.65
N ILE A 228 16.28 6.93 8.18
CA ILE A 228 17.63 7.47 7.99
C ILE A 228 18.45 7.41 9.28
N ASN A 229 17.86 7.79 10.40
CA ASN A 229 18.52 7.86 11.71
C ASN A 229 18.31 6.63 12.58
N ASN A 230 17.66 5.57 12.07
CA ASN A 230 17.33 4.40 12.84
C ASN A 230 18.48 3.37 12.83
N PRO A 231 19.08 3.05 14.00
CA PRO A 231 20.18 2.09 14.10
C PRO A 231 19.87 0.71 13.53
N LYS A 232 18.60 0.31 13.54
CA LYS A 232 18.12 -0.97 13.00
C LYS A 232 18.38 -1.09 11.49
N TYR A 233 18.40 0.03 10.76
CA TYR A 233 18.51 0.07 9.32
C TYR A 233 19.85 0.61 8.79
N LYS A 234 20.89 0.64 9.60
CA LYS A 234 22.25 1.14 9.25
C LYS A 234 22.84 0.54 7.97
N LYS A 235 22.38 -0.64 7.57
CA LYS A 235 22.84 -1.33 6.35
C LYS A 235 22.14 -0.87 5.07
N ILE A 236 21.07 -0.05 5.20
CA ILE A 236 20.31 0.49 4.08
C ILE A 236 20.63 1.98 4.00
N LYS A 237 21.07 2.45 2.83
CA LYS A 237 21.17 3.87 2.53
C LYS A 237 19.83 4.32 1.93
N PHE A 238 19.24 5.35 2.51
CA PHE A 238 18.01 5.99 2.01
C PHE A 238 18.32 7.36 1.43
N MET A 239 17.50 7.83 0.50
CA MET A 239 17.50 9.24 0.08
C MET A 239 16.87 10.11 1.18
N SER A 240 17.40 11.31 1.37
CA SER A 240 16.77 12.32 2.21
C SER A 240 15.49 12.86 1.56
N LYS A 241 14.67 13.55 2.35
CA LYS A 241 13.47 14.19 1.82
C LYS A 241 13.80 15.21 0.73
N GLU A 242 14.87 15.97 0.91
CA GLU A 242 15.36 16.95 -0.05
C GLU A 242 15.81 16.29 -1.36
N GLU A 243 16.51 15.14 -1.28
CA GLU A 243 16.93 14.39 -2.46
C GLU A 243 15.75 13.75 -3.24
N ILE A 244 14.62 13.48 -2.57
CA ILE A 244 13.43 12.93 -3.21
C ILE A 244 12.61 14.02 -3.91
N LEU A 245 12.61 15.25 -3.36
CA LEU A 245 11.79 16.37 -3.85
C LEU A 245 12.48 17.24 -4.92
N ASN A 246 13.80 17.08 -5.13
CA ASN A 246 14.58 17.76 -6.16
C ASN A 246 14.79 16.85 -7.37
#